data_bff7329e3474a7cd7fae5e6ba22e3190
#
_entry.id   bff7329e3474a7cd7fae5e6ba22e3190
#
_cell.length_a   1.000
_cell.length_b   1.000
_cell.length_c   1.000
_cell.angle_alpha   90.00
_cell.angle_beta   90.00
_cell.angle_gamma   90.00
#
_symmetry.space_group_name_H-M   'P 1'
#
loop_
_entity.id
_entity.type
_entity.pdbx_description
1 polymer ?
#
loop_
_entity_poly.entity_id
_entity_poly.type
_entity_poly.pdbx_seq_one_letter_code
_entity_poly.pdbx_strand_id
1 'polypeptide(L)'
;MSSLSRALTRRAAVLCTFAACTLATTALHAQPGSYPSQLVKAVLPYSAGSGPDSVMRNVSELLTSDWNQPVVIDNKPGANGWLAIGEVNRAKPDGHTLLVLDSTYMALQPHLYKKLPFDPVRDFEPVAGLYNTGFFIVVGANSPWKSAADLIAAAKAKPGGVSYGSWGVGSVAQVGTAQLEAASGIQMMHVPFKELPQLYAAVSTGEVDWAFGSAATVAPLFKGGKVRLLAYAGAKRLPGYESVPTLAESGGPSGVEVGTWVGVYAPKNTPKAAIERIRAGIGKSLEQPSLRERLAVFGFQAWNVGPAELARAQATDTQRFAQVVQRARISLD
;
A
#
# COMPACT_ATOMS: atom_id res chain seq x y z
N MET A 1 -54.50 57.14 45.66
CA MET A 1 -54.22 56.60 44.35
C MET A 1 -52.71 56.54 44.04
N SER A 2 -51.83 56.06 44.90
CA SER A 2 -50.39 56.13 44.66
C SER A 2 -49.55 54.91 45.13
N SER A 3 -50.16 53.90 45.71
CA SER A 3 -49.36 52.74 46.22
C SER A 3 -49.52 51.46 45.30
N LEU A 4 -50.61 51.31 44.61
CA LEU A 4 -50.84 50.17 43.73
C LEU A 4 -50.04 50.25 42.38
N SER A 5 -49.81 51.45 41.85
CA SER A 5 -49.07 51.67 40.63
C SER A 5 -47.57 51.33 40.71
N ARG A 6 -46.95 51.47 41.86
CA ARG A 6 -45.51 51.16 42.06
C ARG A 6 -45.22 49.69 42.29
N ALA A 7 -46.23 48.89 42.68
CA ALA A 7 -46.06 47.45 42.86
C ALA A 7 -46.15 46.68 41.54
N LEU A 8 -46.97 47.14 40.60
CA LEU A 8 -47.10 46.54 39.25
C LEU A 8 -45.84 46.79 38.38
N THR A 9 -45.23 47.99 38.45
CA THR A 9 -44.01 48.29 37.68
C THR A 9 -42.80 47.52 38.18
N ARG A 10 -42.67 47.25 39.48
CA ARG A 10 -41.58 46.45 40.05
C ARG A 10 -41.71 44.94 39.68
N ARG A 11 -42.91 44.38 39.61
CA ARG A 11 -43.14 42.99 39.21
C ARG A 11 -42.90 42.77 37.70
N ALA A 12 -43.23 43.75 36.86
CA ALA A 12 -42.92 43.67 35.43
C ALA A 12 -41.43 43.79 35.15
N ALA A 13 -40.68 44.60 35.89
CA ALA A 13 -39.24 44.74 35.71
C ALA A 13 -38.47 43.43 36.12
N VAL A 14 -38.93 42.74 37.19
CA VAL A 14 -38.29 41.49 37.63
C VAL A 14 -38.59 40.34 36.68
N LEU A 15 -39.80 40.28 36.06
CA LEU A 15 -40.12 39.28 35.06
C LEU A 15 -39.40 39.45 33.72
N CYS A 16 -39.12 40.70 33.31
CA CYS A 16 -38.32 40.97 32.10
C CYS A 16 -36.83 40.64 32.29
N THR A 17 -36.29 40.77 33.51
CA THR A 17 -34.88 40.42 33.79
C THR A 17 -34.67 38.90 33.85
N PHE A 18 -35.66 38.11 34.27
CA PHE A 18 -35.59 36.64 34.23
C PHE A 18 -35.75 36.06 32.84
N ALA A 19 -36.54 36.69 31.96
CA ALA A 19 -36.72 36.26 30.57
C ALA A 19 -35.49 36.59 29.70
N ALA A 20 -34.70 37.60 30.04
CA ALA A 20 -33.48 37.95 29.32
C ALA A 20 -32.29 37.05 29.66
N CYS A 21 -32.27 36.41 30.84
CA CYS A 21 -31.21 35.46 31.24
C CYS A 21 -31.39 34.03 30.67
N THR A 22 -32.58 33.68 30.21
CA THR A 22 -32.81 32.33 29.66
C THR A 22 -32.57 32.20 28.15
N LEU A 23 -32.32 33.32 27.45
CA LEU A 23 -31.99 33.31 26.00
C LEU A 23 -30.49 33.39 25.72
N ALA A 24 -29.65 33.43 26.76
CA ALA A 24 -28.19 33.30 26.59
C ALA A 24 -27.72 31.84 26.83
N THR A 25 -28.53 30.83 26.50
CA THR A 25 -28.01 29.53 26.14
C THR A 25 -27.29 29.72 24.82
N THR A 26 -26.06 30.26 24.90
CA THR A 26 -25.08 30.13 23.85
C THR A 26 -25.14 28.68 23.35
N ALA A 27 -25.59 28.53 22.12
CA ALA A 27 -25.28 27.35 21.37
C ALA A 27 -23.74 27.19 21.55
N LEU A 28 -23.35 26.30 22.44
CA LEU A 28 -22.01 25.75 22.46
C LEU A 28 -21.90 25.06 21.11
N HIS A 29 -21.51 25.83 20.10
CA HIS A 29 -21.01 25.25 18.87
C HIS A 29 -19.86 24.41 19.35
N ALA A 30 -20.07 23.09 19.45
CA ALA A 30 -18.99 22.15 19.57
C ALA A 30 -18.03 22.55 18.45
N GLN A 31 -16.95 23.23 18.80
CA GLN A 31 -15.84 23.39 17.85
C GLN A 31 -15.61 22.00 17.29
N PRO A 32 -15.58 21.81 15.97
CA PRO A 32 -15.23 20.52 15.40
C PRO A 32 -13.94 20.11 16.12
N GLY A 33 -14.03 19.10 16.99
CA GLY A 33 -12.91 18.70 17.82
C GLY A 33 -11.72 18.49 16.89
N SER A 34 -10.58 19.03 17.26
CA SER A 34 -9.37 18.92 16.44
C SER A 34 -9.13 17.44 16.15
N TYR A 35 -9.17 17.05 14.88
CA TYR A 35 -8.85 15.68 14.49
C TYR A 35 -7.33 15.44 14.68
N PRO A 36 -6.91 14.28 15.23
CA PRO A 36 -7.74 13.23 15.82
C PRO A 36 -8.17 13.58 17.26
N SER A 37 -9.43 13.24 17.60
CA SER A 37 -10.01 13.47 18.94
C SER A 37 -9.90 12.26 19.87
N GLN A 38 -9.47 11.11 19.33
CA GLN A 38 -9.30 9.84 20.01
C GLN A 38 -8.25 8.99 19.29
N LEU A 39 -7.97 7.79 19.81
CA LEU A 39 -7.08 6.81 19.20
C LEU A 39 -7.39 6.60 17.70
N VAL A 40 -6.34 6.58 16.88
CA VAL A 40 -6.42 6.22 15.46
C VAL A 40 -5.89 4.81 15.28
N LYS A 41 -6.64 3.97 14.59
CA LYS A 41 -6.26 2.59 14.28
C LYS A 41 -5.89 2.45 12.81
N ALA A 42 -4.69 1.94 12.53
CA ALA A 42 -4.26 1.56 11.20
C ALA A 42 -4.34 0.03 11.05
N VAL A 43 -5.23 -0.46 10.21
CA VAL A 43 -5.49 -1.88 9.96
C VAL A 43 -4.68 -2.33 8.74
N LEU A 44 -3.90 -3.39 8.90
CA LEU A 44 -3.00 -3.93 7.89
C LEU A 44 -3.29 -5.40 7.58
N PRO A 45 -3.38 -5.81 6.29
CA PRO A 45 -3.52 -7.22 5.91
C PRO A 45 -2.20 -7.99 5.98
N TYR A 46 -1.22 -7.51 6.71
CA TYR A 46 0.13 -8.06 6.81
C TYR A 46 0.43 -8.57 8.22
N SER A 47 1.27 -9.61 8.30
CA SER A 47 1.75 -10.13 9.58
C SER A 47 2.62 -9.09 10.31
N ALA A 48 2.57 -9.12 11.64
CA ALA A 48 3.47 -8.34 12.47
C ALA A 48 4.94 -8.70 12.16
N GLY A 49 5.82 -7.69 12.14
CA GLY A 49 7.23 -7.83 11.79
C GLY A 49 7.53 -7.86 10.28
N SER A 50 6.51 -7.84 9.41
CA SER A 50 6.71 -7.67 7.97
C SER A 50 7.22 -6.28 7.62
N GLY A 51 7.74 -6.10 6.39
CA GLY A 51 8.18 -4.78 5.91
C GLY A 51 7.12 -3.70 6.04
N PRO A 52 5.89 -3.90 5.50
CA PRO A 52 4.80 -2.94 5.65
C PRO A 52 4.44 -2.62 7.11
N ASP A 53 4.38 -3.62 7.98
CA ASP A 53 4.14 -3.44 9.41
C ASP A 53 5.23 -2.60 10.07
N SER A 54 6.50 -2.93 9.79
CA SER A 54 7.65 -2.21 10.35
C SER A 54 7.69 -0.75 9.92
N VAL A 55 7.39 -0.44 8.66
CA VAL A 55 7.28 0.93 8.16
C VAL A 55 6.12 1.66 8.83
N MET A 56 4.95 1.03 8.90
CA MET A 56 3.77 1.67 9.48
C MET A 56 3.90 1.89 10.99
N ARG A 57 4.61 1.05 11.72
CA ARG A 57 4.95 1.30 13.15
C ARG A 57 5.78 2.57 13.32
N ASN A 58 6.79 2.76 12.48
CA ASN A 58 7.58 4.01 12.52
C ASN A 58 6.73 5.24 12.18
N VAL A 59 5.88 5.16 11.16
CA VAL A 59 4.88 6.20 10.85
C VAL A 59 3.97 6.46 12.05
N SER A 60 3.46 5.42 12.68
CA SER A 60 2.53 5.53 13.82
C SER A 60 3.16 6.20 15.04
N GLU A 61 4.42 5.92 15.35
CA GLU A 61 5.18 6.59 16.40
C GLU A 61 5.33 8.10 16.12
N LEU A 62 5.69 8.46 14.88
CA LEU A 62 5.81 9.86 14.46
C LEU A 62 4.47 10.60 14.52
N LEU A 63 3.39 9.96 14.05
CA LEU A 63 2.04 10.52 14.10
C LEU A 63 1.53 10.66 15.54
N THR A 64 1.78 9.69 16.42
CA THR A 64 1.43 9.74 17.84
C THR A 64 2.09 10.94 18.51
N SER A 65 3.36 11.18 18.22
CA SER A 65 4.09 12.35 18.73
C SER A 65 3.54 13.68 18.17
N ASP A 66 3.21 13.74 16.86
CA ASP A 66 2.71 14.97 16.21
C ASP A 66 1.28 15.31 16.63
N TRP A 67 0.44 14.31 16.89
CA TRP A 67 -0.98 14.50 17.17
C TRP A 67 -1.32 14.50 18.65
N ASN A 68 -0.41 14.05 19.50
CA ASN A 68 -0.66 13.80 20.94
C ASN A 68 -1.88 12.87 21.14
N GLN A 69 -2.09 11.95 20.22
CA GLN A 69 -3.11 10.92 20.23
C GLN A 69 -2.51 9.58 19.77
N PRO A 70 -2.83 8.46 20.41
CA PRO A 70 -2.28 7.17 20.04
C PRO A 70 -2.66 6.80 18.60
N VAL A 71 -1.66 6.37 17.81
CA VAL A 71 -1.87 5.70 16.52
C VAL A 71 -1.41 4.26 16.68
N VAL A 72 -2.31 3.30 16.58
CA VAL A 72 -2.02 1.88 16.83
C VAL A 72 -2.15 1.05 15.56
N ILE A 73 -1.33 0.01 15.47
CA ILE A 73 -1.33 -0.93 14.36
C ILE A 73 -2.16 -2.17 14.73
N ASP A 74 -3.09 -2.52 13.85
CA ASP A 74 -3.91 -3.73 13.96
C ASP A 74 -3.63 -4.64 12.75
N ASN A 75 -2.85 -5.70 12.96
CA ASN A 75 -2.48 -6.67 11.93
C ASN A 75 -3.58 -7.72 11.77
N LYS A 76 -4.15 -7.83 10.58
CA LYS A 76 -5.19 -8.80 10.20
C LYS A 76 -4.81 -9.56 8.93
N PRO A 77 -3.78 -10.43 9.00
CA PRO A 77 -3.37 -11.22 7.85
C PRO A 77 -4.38 -12.30 7.50
N GLY A 78 -4.28 -12.83 6.29
CA GLY A 78 -5.09 -13.96 5.81
C GLY A 78 -6.33 -13.56 5.02
N ALA A 79 -7.05 -14.56 4.52
CA ALA A 79 -8.23 -14.42 3.67
C ALA A 79 -8.00 -13.40 2.53
N ASN A 80 -6.85 -13.44 1.85
CA ASN A 80 -6.49 -12.51 0.77
C ASN A 80 -6.64 -11.03 1.14
N GLY A 81 -6.40 -10.68 2.42
CA GLY A 81 -6.55 -9.30 2.93
C GLY A 81 -7.98 -8.89 3.27
N TRP A 82 -8.97 -9.72 2.96
CA TRP A 82 -10.38 -9.34 3.10
C TRP A 82 -10.83 -9.16 4.56
N LEU A 83 -10.11 -9.75 5.52
CA LEU A 83 -10.35 -9.50 6.95
C LEU A 83 -10.08 -8.03 7.31
N ALA A 84 -8.92 -7.52 6.93
CA ALA A 84 -8.55 -6.12 7.16
C ALA A 84 -9.46 -5.16 6.39
N ILE A 85 -9.66 -5.40 5.10
CA ILE A 85 -10.49 -4.59 4.21
C ILE A 85 -11.94 -4.53 4.74
N GLY A 86 -12.53 -5.68 5.09
CA GLY A 86 -13.89 -5.76 5.60
C GLY A 86 -14.09 -5.09 6.96
N GLU A 87 -13.06 -5.05 7.81
CA GLU A 87 -13.13 -4.30 9.06
C GLU A 87 -13.23 -2.80 8.80
N VAL A 88 -12.33 -2.26 7.97
CA VAL A 88 -12.30 -0.83 7.67
C VAL A 88 -13.55 -0.41 6.89
N ASN A 89 -14.04 -1.25 5.98
CA ASN A 89 -15.27 -0.96 5.22
C ASN A 89 -16.52 -0.79 6.13
N ARG A 90 -16.53 -1.47 7.28
CA ARG A 90 -17.62 -1.34 8.27
C ARG A 90 -17.36 -0.29 9.34
N ALA A 91 -16.19 0.34 9.35
CA ALA A 91 -15.85 1.35 10.34
C ALA A 91 -16.58 2.68 10.08
N LYS A 92 -16.69 3.50 11.13
CA LYS A 92 -17.24 4.86 10.99
C LYS A 92 -16.35 5.69 10.07
N PRO A 93 -16.94 6.48 9.16
CA PRO A 93 -16.18 7.35 8.26
C PRO A 93 -15.77 8.66 8.97
N ASP A 94 -15.05 8.55 10.08
CA ASP A 94 -14.59 9.69 10.90
C ASP A 94 -13.06 9.89 10.88
N GLY A 95 -12.35 9.02 10.16
CA GLY A 95 -10.90 9.04 10.02
C GLY A 95 -10.13 8.30 11.11
N HIS A 96 -10.79 7.76 12.16
CA HIS A 96 -10.11 7.07 13.26
C HIS A 96 -9.82 5.58 12.99
N THR A 97 -10.26 5.06 11.84
CA THR A 97 -9.88 3.72 11.35
C THR A 97 -9.40 3.84 9.92
N LEU A 98 -8.14 3.47 9.69
CA LEU A 98 -7.46 3.57 8.41
C LEU A 98 -7.09 2.19 7.90
N LEU A 99 -7.07 2.02 6.59
CA LEU A 99 -6.61 0.83 5.90
C LEU A 99 -5.25 1.11 5.24
N VAL A 100 -4.27 0.26 5.49
CA VAL A 100 -2.94 0.38 4.90
C VAL A 100 -2.61 -0.88 4.12
N LEU A 101 -2.53 -0.76 2.80
CA LEU A 101 -2.32 -1.91 1.92
C LEU A 101 -1.70 -1.51 0.57
N ASP A 102 -1.31 -2.50 -0.20
CA ASP A 102 -0.67 -2.29 -1.50
C ASP A 102 -1.63 -2.37 -2.70
N SER A 103 -1.08 -2.06 -3.88
CA SER A 103 -1.82 -2.04 -5.14
C SER A 103 -2.42 -3.40 -5.53
N THR A 104 -1.92 -4.52 -5.00
CA THR A 104 -2.48 -5.85 -5.27
C THR A 104 -3.94 -5.92 -4.85
N TYR A 105 -4.26 -5.40 -3.67
CA TYR A 105 -5.64 -5.41 -3.16
C TYR A 105 -6.56 -4.42 -3.89
N MET A 106 -6.06 -3.23 -4.20
CA MET A 106 -6.89 -2.14 -4.72
C MET A 106 -6.98 -2.09 -6.24
N ALA A 107 -5.98 -2.64 -6.95
CA ALA A 107 -5.90 -2.53 -8.39
C ALA A 107 -5.87 -3.88 -9.12
N LEU A 108 -5.30 -4.94 -8.52
CA LEU A 108 -5.15 -6.24 -9.18
C LEU A 108 -6.29 -7.21 -8.82
N GLN A 109 -6.68 -7.34 -7.54
CA GLN A 109 -7.73 -8.27 -7.12
C GLN A 109 -9.06 -8.11 -7.85
N PRO A 110 -9.51 -6.89 -8.23
CA PRO A 110 -10.74 -6.71 -9.03
C PRO A 110 -10.77 -7.49 -10.35
N HIS A 111 -9.62 -7.92 -10.85
CA HIS A 111 -9.51 -8.67 -12.10
C HIS A 111 -9.26 -10.16 -11.90
N LEU A 112 -8.92 -10.59 -10.68
CA LEU A 112 -8.63 -11.98 -10.35
C LEU A 112 -9.86 -12.75 -9.85
N TYR A 113 -10.82 -12.05 -9.25
CA TYR A 113 -12.01 -12.63 -8.65
C TYR A 113 -13.26 -12.16 -9.36
N LYS A 114 -14.17 -13.08 -9.69
CA LYS A 114 -15.49 -12.75 -10.26
C LYS A 114 -16.35 -11.98 -9.26
N LYS A 115 -16.15 -12.22 -7.96
CA LYS A 115 -16.89 -11.57 -6.90
C LYS A 115 -15.99 -11.16 -5.76
N LEU A 116 -15.77 -9.85 -5.60
CA LEU A 116 -15.10 -9.28 -4.43
C LEU A 116 -16.10 -8.88 -3.36
N PRO A 117 -15.74 -9.00 -2.07
CA PRO A 117 -16.60 -8.53 -0.96
C PRO A 117 -16.52 -7.02 -0.74
N PHE A 118 -15.81 -6.27 -1.58
CA PHE A 118 -15.65 -4.81 -1.52
C PHE A 118 -15.45 -4.22 -2.91
N ASP A 119 -15.67 -2.92 -3.03
CA ASP A 119 -15.36 -2.12 -4.21
C ASP A 119 -14.24 -1.11 -3.87
N PRO A 120 -13.05 -1.21 -4.50
CA PRO A 120 -11.90 -0.36 -4.14
C PRO A 120 -12.11 1.15 -4.32
N VAL A 121 -13.06 1.55 -5.17
CA VAL A 121 -13.34 2.97 -5.47
C VAL A 121 -14.55 3.50 -4.71
N ARG A 122 -15.61 2.67 -4.63
CA ARG A 122 -16.86 3.05 -3.99
C ARG A 122 -16.78 3.03 -2.47
N ASP A 123 -16.03 2.09 -1.89
CA ASP A 123 -16.07 1.81 -0.46
C ASP A 123 -14.96 2.55 0.32
N PHE A 124 -13.97 3.15 -0.37
CA PHE A 124 -12.82 3.79 0.27
C PHE A 124 -12.50 5.16 -0.31
N GLU A 125 -11.92 6.03 0.54
CA GLU A 125 -11.28 7.29 0.15
C GLU A 125 -9.77 7.12 0.18
N PRO A 126 -9.03 7.41 -0.91
CA PRO A 126 -7.57 7.48 -0.88
C PRO A 126 -7.12 8.64 0.02
N VAL A 127 -6.07 8.41 0.81
CA VAL A 127 -5.54 9.41 1.75
C VAL A 127 -4.12 9.83 1.37
N ALA A 128 -3.19 8.89 1.32
CA ALA A 128 -1.79 9.17 1.02
C ALA A 128 -1.08 7.94 0.47
N GLY A 129 -0.10 8.14 -0.41
CA GLY A 129 0.93 7.14 -0.67
C GLY A 129 1.96 7.10 0.46
N LEU A 130 2.54 5.93 0.68
CA LEU A 130 3.59 5.72 1.66
C LEU A 130 4.93 5.42 0.98
N TYR A 131 4.99 4.37 0.18
CA TYR A 131 6.20 3.95 -0.51
C TYR A 131 5.90 3.06 -1.71
N ASN A 132 6.87 2.99 -2.61
CA ASN A 132 6.90 2.02 -3.69
C ASN A 132 7.92 0.92 -3.38
N THR A 133 7.66 -0.29 -3.88
CA THR A 133 8.65 -1.37 -3.92
C THR A 133 8.69 -1.96 -5.32
N GLY A 134 9.89 -2.26 -5.79
CA GLY A 134 10.10 -2.96 -7.05
C GLY A 134 10.81 -4.28 -6.83
N PHE A 135 10.94 -5.06 -7.88
CA PHE A 135 11.48 -6.41 -7.82
C PHE A 135 12.66 -6.57 -8.77
N PHE A 136 13.60 -7.40 -8.35
CA PHE A 136 14.70 -7.87 -9.18
C PHE A 136 14.33 -9.18 -9.88
N ILE A 137 14.87 -9.42 -11.06
CA ILE A 137 14.99 -10.75 -11.64
C ILE A 137 16.15 -11.44 -10.93
N VAL A 138 15.83 -12.51 -10.20
CA VAL A 138 16.74 -13.26 -9.34
C VAL A 138 16.96 -14.64 -9.90
N VAL A 139 18.23 -15.03 -10.04
CA VAL A 139 18.65 -16.38 -10.47
C VAL A 139 19.61 -17.00 -9.45
N GLY A 140 19.79 -18.29 -9.47
CA GLY A 140 20.84 -18.96 -8.70
C GLY A 140 22.24 -18.44 -9.06
N ALA A 141 23.17 -18.47 -8.12
CA ALA A 141 24.55 -17.99 -8.36
C ALA A 141 25.23 -18.68 -9.52
N ASN A 142 24.93 -19.97 -9.75
CA ASN A 142 25.49 -20.82 -10.80
C ASN A 142 24.69 -20.76 -12.12
N SER A 143 23.65 -19.93 -12.20
CA SER A 143 22.87 -19.76 -13.43
C SER A 143 23.78 -19.36 -14.59
N PRO A 144 23.58 -19.90 -15.80
CA PRO A 144 24.32 -19.50 -16.98
C PRO A 144 24.02 -18.05 -17.40
N TRP A 145 22.88 -17.50 -17.00
CA TRP A 145 22.43 -16.17 -17.40
C TRP A 145 23.10 -15.08 -16.60
N LYS A 146 23.56 -14.04 -17.29
CA LYS A 146 24.24 -12.87 -16.72
C LYS A 146 23.44 -11.58 -16.91
N SER A 147 22.40 -11.63 -17.74
CA SER A 147 21.55 -10.49 -18.08
C SER A 147 20.10 -10.93 -18.28
N ALA A 148 19.17 -9.94 -18.31
CA ALA A 148 17.80 -10.22 -18.71
C ALA A 148 17.70 -10.68 -20.18
N ALA A 149 18.59 -10.19 -21.03
CA ALA A 149 18.69 -10.65 -22.43
C ALA A 149 18.96 -12.15 -22.53
N ASP A 150 19.87 -12.70 -21.70
CA ASP A 150 20.19 -14.13 -21.71
C ASP A 150 18.98 -14.98 -21.30
N LEU A 151 18.27 -14.57 -20.26
CA LEU A 151 17.03 -15.22 -19.82
C LEU A 151 15.96 -15.22 -20.91
N ILE A 152 15.75 -14.08 -21.58
CA ILE A 152 14.79 -13.93 -22.67
C ILE A 152 15.20 -14.78 -23.88
N ALA A 153 16.49 -14.80 -24.23
CA ALA A 153 17.00 -15.63 -25.31
C ALA A 153 16.80 -17.13 -25.04
N ALA A 154 17.06 -17.59 -23.80
CA ALA A 154 16.81 -18.96 -23.38
C ALA A 154 15.32 -19.33 -23.47
N ALA A 155 14.42 -18.46 -23.03
CA ALA A 155 12.98 -18.68 -23.12
C ALA A 155 12.46 -18.67 -24.57
N LYS A 156 13.06 -17.87 -25.46
CA LYS A 156 12.77 -17.90 -26.91
C LYS A 156 13.21 -19.18 -27.57
N ALA A 157 14.40 -19.67 -27.21
CA ALA A 157 14.95 -20.90 -27.77
C ALA A 157 14.14 -22.15 -27.38
N LYS A 158 13.52 -22.15 -26.20
CA LYS A 158 12.73 -23.25 -25.68
C LYS A 158 11.45 -22.72 -25.01
N PRO A 159 10.39 -22.48 -25.78
CA PRO A 159 9.11 -22.03 -25.21
C PRO A 159 8.59 -22.99 -24.13
N GLY A 160 8.23 -22.46 -22.95
CA GLY A 160 7.83 -23.24 -21.78
C GLY A 160 8.97 -24.03 -21.09
N GLY A 161 10.21 -23.95 -21.60
CA GLY A 161 11.35 -24.67 -21.02
C GLY A 161 12.09 -23.93 -19.92
N VAL A 162 11.85 -22.65 -19.73
CA VAL A 162 12.35 -21.85 -18.60
C VAL A 162 11.27 -21.75 -17.55
N SER A 163 11.60 -22.12 -16.31
CA SER A 163 10.69 -22.06 -15.17
C SER A 163 10.86 -20.75 -14.38
N TYR A 164 9.75 -20.23 -13.85
CA TYR A 164 9.79 -19.13 -12.90
C TYR A 164 8.94 -19.39 -11.67
N GLY A 165 9.46 -18.98 -10.53
CA GLY A 165 8.74 -19.09 -9.27
C GLY A 165 7.96 -17.82 -8.90
N SER A 166 6.84 -18.01 -8.21
CA SER A 166 6.08 -16.93 -7.62
C SER A 166 5.54 -17.30 -6.24
N TRP A 167 5.06 -16.32 -5.50
CA TRP A 167 4.38 -16.54 -4.21
C TRP A 167 2.87 -16.77 -4.37
N GLY A 168 2.48 -17.48 -5.43
CA GLY A 168 1.12 -17.94 -5.68
C GLY A 168 0.51 -17.40 -6.96
N VAL A 169 -0.59 -18.03 -7.36
CA VAL A 169 -1.41 -17.59 -8.49
C VAL A 169 -2.02 -16.23 -8.18
N GLY A 170 -2.04 -15.32 -9.16
CA GLY A 170 -2.52 -13.95 -9.00
C GLY A 170 -1.56 -13.02 -8.26
N SER A 171 -0.36 -13.48 -7.88
CA SER A 171 0.66 -12.62 -7.27
C SER A 171 1.21 -11.60 -8.28
N VAL A 172 1.73 -10.47 -7.78
CA VAL A 172 2.39 -9.48 -8.64
C VAL A 172 3.59 -10.07 -9.40
N ALA A 173 4.24 -11.12 -8.87
CA ALA A 173 5.30 -11.83 -9.56
C ALA A 173 4.78 -12.57 -10.80
N GLN A 174 3.67 -13.29 -10.70
CA GLN A 174 3.06 -13.94 -11.85
C GLN A 174 2.58 -12.92 -12.88
N VAL A 175 1.87 -11.88 -12.44
CA VAL A 175 1.36 -10.83 -13.34
C VAL A 175 2.51 -10.07 -13.99
N GLY A 176 3.57 -9.76 -13.25
CA GLY A 176 4.78 -9.13 -13.78
C GLY A 176 5.52 -10.02 -14.78
N THR A 177 5.57 -11.34 -14.53
CA THR A 177 6.11 -12.30 -15.51
C THR A 177 5.26 -12.34 -16.77
N ALA A 178 3.93 -12.35 -16.66
CA ALA A 178 3.05 -12.30 -17.83
C ALA A 178 3.22 -11.00 -18.64
N GLN A 179 3.52 -9.86 -17.99
CA GLN A 179 3.90 -8.64 -18.71
C GLN A 179 5.22 -8.81 -19.47
N LEU A 180 6.23 -9.41 -18.83
CA LEU A 180 7.52 -9.69 -19.45
C LEU A 180 7.37 -10.64 -20.65
N GLU A 181 6.58 -11.71 -20.49
CA GLU A 181 6.27 -12.68 -21.57
C GLU A 181 5.61 -12.00 -22.77
N ALA A 182 4.58 -11.20 -22.52
CA ALA A 182 3.85 -10.48 -23.56
C ALA A 182 4.74 -9.46 -24.30
N ALA A 183 5.58 -8.73 -23.57
CA ALA A 183 6.47 -7.73 -24.16
C ALA A 183 7.65 -8.34 -24.93
N SER A 184 8.07 -9.57 -24.57
CA SER A 184 9.22 -10.25 -25.17
C SER A 184 8.85 -11.32 -26.19
N GLY A 185 7.56 -11.68 -26.30
CA GLY A 185 7.09 -12.77 -27.16
C GLY A 185 7.62 -14.14 -26.72
N ILE A 186 7.64 -14.42 -25.41
CA ILE A 186 8.16 -15.65 -24.80
C ILE A 186 7.08 -16.35 -23.98
N GLN A 187 7.32 -17.62 -23.65
CA GLN A 187 6.49 -18.42 -22.73
C GLN A 187 7.38 -19.13 -21.74
N MET A 188 7.03 -19.09 -20.46
CA MET A 188 7.75 -19.70 -19.37
C MET A 188 6.81 -20.55 -18.50
N MET A 189 7.37 -21.49 -17.75
CA MET A 189 6.60 -22.39 -16.89
C MET A 189 6.45 -21.79 -15.47
N HIS A 190 5.22 -21.56 -15.05
CA HIS A 190 4.91 -21.04 -13.73
C HIS A 190 4.98 -22.11 -12.64
N VAL A 191 5.73 -21.86 -11.57
CA VAL A 191 5.85 -22.71 -10.37
C VAL A 191 5.44 -21.89 -9.14
N PRO A 192 4.20 -22.05 -8.63
CA PRO A 192 3.75 -21.32 -7.45
C PRO A 192 4.26 -21.95 -6.15
N PHE A 193 4.69 -21.10 -5.21
CA PHE A 193 5.13 -21.49 -3.87
C PHE A 193 4.21 -20.85 -2.82
N LYS A 194 4.01 -21.54 -1.69
CA LYS A 194 3.27 -20.99 -0.56
C LYS A 194 4.14 -20.07 0.31
N GLU A 195 5.43 -20.39 0.41
CA GLU A 195 6.37 -19.72 1.30
C GLU A 195 7.57 -19.15 0.54
N LEU A 196 7.90 -17.89 0.77
CA LEU A 196 9.03 -17.21 0.14
C LEU A 196 10.39 -17.88 0.41
N PRO A 197 10.71 -18.37 1.62
CA PRO A 197 11.96 -19.09 1.86
C PRO A 197 12.13 -20.32 0.97
N GLN A 198 11.07 -21.10 0.72
CA GLN A 198 11.10 -22.26 -0.16
C GLN A 198 11.34 -21.84 -1.62
N LEU A 199 10.66 -20.77 -2.07
CA LEU A 199 10.86 -20.21 -3.42
C LEU A 199 12.33 -19.86 -3.67
N TYR A 200 12.95 -19.08 -2.77
CA TYR A 200 14.32 -18.63 -3.00
C TYR A 200 15.36 -19.72 -2.73
N ALA A 201 15.05 -20.74 -1.93
CA ALA A 201 15.86 -21.95 -1.85
C ALA A 201 15.88 -22.68 -3.20
N ALA A 202 14.71 -22.91 -3.82
CA ALA A 202 14.57 -23.54 -5.13
C ALA A 202 15.30 -22.74 -6.25
N VAL A 203 15.23 -21.40 -6.22
CA VAL A 203 15.99 -20.56 -7.14
C VAL A 203 17.50 -20.67 -6.90
N SER A 204 17.94 -20.69 -5.65
CA SER A 204 19.37 -20.75 -5.31
C SER A 204 20.04 -22.08 -5.72
N THR A 205 19.26 -23.16 -5.74
CA THR A 205 19.71 -24.50 -6.16
C THR A 205 19.54 -24.77 -7.66
N GLY A 206 18.76 -23.93 -8.37
CA GLY A 206 18.43 -24.11 -9.77
C GLY A 206 17.28 -25.11 -10.02
N GLU A 207 16.53 -25.51 -8.99
CA GLU A 207 15.29 -26.27 -9.14
C GLU A 207 14.22 -25.45 -9.88
N VAL A 208 14.20 -24.13 -9.62
CA VAL A 208 13.48 -23.14 -10.41
C VAL A 208 14.48 -22.16 -10.97
N ASP A 209 14.37 -21.87 -12.25
CA ASP A 209 15.39 -21.11 -12.98
C ASP A 209 15.53 -19.68 -12.50
N TRP A 210 14.40 -19.01 -12.18
CA TRP A 210 14.39 -17.64 -11.70
C TRP A 210 13.11 -17.26 -10.94
N ALA A 211 13.13 -16.13 -10.24
CA ALA A 211 11.96 -15.52 -9.65
C ALA A 211 12.12 -13.99 -9.56
N PHE A 212 11.00 -13.28 -9.38
CA PHE A 212 11.07 -11.93 -8.88
C PHE A 212 11.37 -11.91 -7.37
N GLY A 213 12.14 -10.91 -6.91
CA GLY A 213 12.45 -10.73 -5.50
C GLY A 213 12.65 -9.27 -5.12
N SER A 214 12.06 -8.83 -4.00
CA SER A 214 12.33 -7.50 -3.45
C SER A 214 13.70 -7.45 -2.78
N ALA A 215 14.28 -6.25 -2.67
CA ALA A 215 15.55 -6.06 -1.98
C ALA A 215 15.54 -6.67 -0.56
N ALA A 216 14.46 -6.44 0.20
CA ALA A 216 14.31 -6.97 1.54
C ALA A 216 14.41 -8.50 1.60
N THR A 217 13.80 -9.17 0.62
CA THR A 217 13.73 -10.66 0.60
C THR A 217 15.03 -11.29 0.13
N VAL A 218 15.70 -10.69 -0.85
CA VAL A 218 16.85 -11.32 -1.53
C VAL A 218 18.20 -10.85 -1.00
N ALA A 219 18.28 -9.73 -0.27
CA ALA A 219 19.54 -9.17 0.21
C ALA A 219 20.43 -10.17 0.98
N PRO A 220 19.92 -10.99 1.90
CA PRO A 220 20.76 -11.97 2.61
C PRO A 220 21.36 -13.02 1.66
N LEU A 221 20.60 -13.50 0.69
CA LEU A 221 21.03 -14.49 -0.29
C LEU A 221 22.02 -13.89 -1.32
N PHE A 222 21.77 -12.66 -1.74
CA PHE A 222 22.65 -11.93 -2.64
C PHE A 222 23.99 -11.62 -1.98
N LYS A 223 23.99 -11.08 -0.76
CA LYS A 223 25.21 -10.84 0.03
C LYS A 223 25.96 -12.13 0.34
N GLY A 224 25.26 -13.22 0.56
CA GLY A 224 25.81 -14.54 0.78
C GLY A 224 26.26 -15.27 -0.49
N GLY A 225 26.19 -14.64 -1.67
CA GLY A 225 26.62 -15.24 -2.95
C GLY A 225 25.79 -16.46 -3.39
N LYS A 226 24.58 -16.61 -2.88
CA LYS A 226 23.69 -17.76 -3.22
C LYS A 226 22.84 -17.46 -4.47
N VAL A 227 22.57 -16.19 -4.75
CA VAL A 227 21.80 -15.74 -5.90
C VAL A 227 22.52 -14.57 -6.60
N ARG A 228 22.12 -14.34 -7.85
CA ARG A 228 22.52 -13.19 -8.67
C ARG A 228 21.28 -12.37 -9.04
N LEU A 229 21.43 -11.06 -9.10
CA LEU A 229 20.40 -10.13 -9.56
C LEU A 229 20.72 -9.75 -11.01
N LEU A 230 19.89 -10.12 -11.96
CA LEU A 230 20.11 -9.88 -13.40
C LEU A 230 19.66 -8.46 -13.79
N ALA A 231 18.55 -8.02 -13.23
CA ALA A 231 17.97 -6.72 -13.52
C ALA A 231 17.00 -6.29 -12.42
N TYR A 232 16.82 -4.99 -12.29
CA TYR A 232 15.75 -4.39 -11.51
C TYR A 232 14.58 -4.01 -12.45
N ALA A 233 13.39 -4.49 -12.15
CA ALA A 233 12.18 -4.24 -12.95
C ALA A 233 11.50 -2.91 -12.55
N GLY A 234 12.24 -1.84 -12.52
CA GLY A 234 11.78 -0.48 -12.27
C GLY A 234 12.34 0.49 -13.30
N ALA A 235 11.76 1.70 -13.38
CA ALA A 235 12.14 2.74 -14.34
C ALA A 235 13.59 3.22 -14.18
N LYS A 236 14.13 3.16 -12.96
CA LYS A 236 15.50 3.57 -12.60
C LYS A 236 16.12 2.52 -11.70
N ARG A 237 17.45 2.46 -11.66
CA ARG A 237 18.17 1.58 -10.73
C ARG A 237 17.77 1.87 -9.30
N LEU A 238 17.68 0.82 -8.48
CA LEU A 238 17.32 0.97 -7.07
C LEU A 238 18.52 1.56 -6.28
N PRO A 239 18.30 2.61 -5.48
CA PRO A 239 19.32 3.12 -4.56
C PRO A 239 19.83 2.02 -3.61
N GLY A 240 21.17 1.95 -3.44
CA GLY A 240 21.84 0.88 -2.71
C GLY A 240 22.10 -0.40 -3.53
N TYR A 241 21.64 -0.44 -4.79
CA TYR A 241 21.86 -1.52 -5.77
C TYR A 241 22.22 -0.96 -7.15
N GLU A 242 22.97 0.13 -7.19
CA GLU A 242 23.32 0.86 -8.41
C GLU A 242 24.14 0.01 -9.42
N SER A 243 24.78 -1.05 -8.93
CA SER A 243 25.47 -2.02 -9.79
C SER A 243 24.53 -2.95 -10.58
N VAL A 244 23.26 -3.06 -10.15
CA VAL A 244 22.25 -3.87 -10.84
C VAL A 244 21.52 -3.00 -11.86
N PRO A 245 21.60 -3.33 -13.17
CA PRO A 245 20.93 -2.56 -14.21
C PRO A 245 19.40 -2.66 -14.10
N THR A 246 18.69 -1.71 -14.71
CA THR A 246 17.26 -1.87 -14.95
C THR A 246 17.00 -2.97 -15.97
N LEU A 247 15.73 -3.43 -16.07
CA LEU A 247 15.34 -4.43 -17.05
C LEU A 247 15.72 -4.01 -18.49
N ALA A 248 15.46 -2.75 -18.84
CA ALA A 248 15.82 -2.19 -20.15
C ALA A 248 17.34 -2.12 -20.37
N GLU A 249 18.12 -1.66 -19.39
CA GLU A 249 19.58 -1.63 -19.45
C GLU A 249 20.20 -3.02 -19.53
N SER A 250 19.52 -4.05 -19.01
CA SER A 250 19.94 -5.47 -19.06
C SER A 250 19.50 -6.19 -20.35
N GLY A 251 19.02 -5.44 -21.36
CA GLY A 251 18.60 -5.97 -22.65
C GLY A 251 17.18 -6.59 -22.64
N GLY A 252 16.39 -6.33 -21.63
CA GLY A 252 14.97 -6.65 -21.59
C GLY A 252 14.10 -5.57 -22.26
N PRO A 253 12.77 -5.80 -22.36
CA PRO A 253 11.86 -4.82 -22.94
C PRO A 253 11.75 -3.55 -22.08
N SER A 254 11.67 -2.39 -22.75
CA SER A 254 11.34 -1.14 -22.09
C SER A 254 9.86 -1.10 -21.69
N GLY A 255 9.54 -0.35 -20.61
CA GLY A 255 8.16 -0.16 -20.16
C GLY A 255 7.55 -1.34 -19.39
N VAL A 256 8.32 -2.40 -19.11
CA VAL A 256 7.93 -3.45 -18.17
C VAL A 256 8.47 -3.13 -16.81
N GLU A 257 7.58 -2.68 -15.93
CA GLU A 257 7.87 -2.39 -14.54
C GLU A 257 7.05 -3.32 -13.65
N VAL A 258 7.76 -3.97 -12.70
CA VAL A 258 7.13 -4.91 -11.75
C VAL A 258 7.37 -4.39 -10.33
N GLY A 259 6.30 -3.98 -9.71
CA GLY A 259 6.34 -3.39 -8.38
C GLY A 259 4.95 -3.21 -7.80
N THR A 260 4.91 -2.75 -6.57
CA THR A 260 3.69 -2.34 -5.88
C THR A 260 3.93 -0.99 -5.19
N TRP A 261 2.88 -0.24 -5.01
CA TRP A 261 2.86 0.88 -4.08
C TRP A 261 2.01 0.51 -2.87
N VAL A 262 2.33 1.10 -1.72
CA VAL A 262 1.53 1.01 -0.50
C VAL A 262 0.91 2.37 -0.23
N GLY A 263 -0.39 2.36 0.03
CA GLY A 263 -1.17 3.55 0.32
C GLY A 263 -2.01 3.40 1.59
N VAL A 264 -2.44 4.55 2.08
CA VAL A 264 -3.38 4.69 3.20
C VAL A 264 -4.73 5.10 2.65
N TYR A 265 -5.76 4.42 3.12
CA TYR A 265 -7.15 4.64 2.76
C TYR A 265 -8.01 4.82 4.01
N ALA A 266 -9.12 5.52 3.86
CA ALA A 266 -10.16 5.66 4.89
C ALA A 266 -11.49 5.13 4.36
N PRO A 267 -12.47 4.84 5.22
CA PRO A 267 -13.84 4.54 4.77
C PRO A 267 -14.39 5.67 3.89
N LYS A 268 -15.24 5.31 2.93
CA LYS A 268 -15.91 6.30 2.07
C LYS A 268 -16.66 7.34 2.89
N ASN A 269 -16.70 8.58 2.41
CA ASN A 269 -17.31 9.75 3.09
C ASN A 269 -16.57 10.22 4.36
N THR A 270 -15.34 9.81 4.59
CA THR A 270 -14.51 10.41 5.65
C THR A 270 -14.33 11.92 5.38
N PRO A 271 -14.52 12.80 6.39
CA PRO A 271 -14.45 14.24 6.22
C PRO A 271 -13.12 14.70 5.61
N LYS A 272 -13.17 15.62 4.65
CA LYS A 272 -11.98 16.15 3.97
C LYS A 272 -10.93 16.69 4.95
N ALA A 273 -11.35 17.39 6.01
CA ALA A 273 -10.44 17.91 7.01
C ALA A 273 -9.64 16.80 7.73
N ALA A 274 -10.26 15.64 8.00
CA ALA A 274 -9.57 14.47 8.54
C ALA A 274 -8.57 13.89 7.51
N ILE A 275 -8.99 13.73 6.25
CA ILE A 275 -8.11 13.27 5.16
C ILE A 275 -6.87 14.18 5.03
N GLU A 276 -7.08 15.50 5.01
CA GLU A 276 -5.99 16.49 4.90
C GLU A 276 -5.02 16.42 6.09
N ARG A 277 -5.55 16.29 7.32
CA ARG A 277 -4.72 16.17 8.52
C ARG A 277 -3.90 14.89 8.53
N ILE A 278 -4.50 13.75 8.14
CA ILE A 278 -3.80 12.46 8.01
C ILE A 278 -2.71 12.57 6.94
N ARG A 279 -3.07 13.09 5.76
CA ARG A 279 -2.14 13.29 4.63
C ARG A 279 -0.94 14.14 5.03
N ALA A 280 -1.18 15.27 5.70
CA ALA A 280 -0.12 16.17 6.16
C ALA A 280 0.82 15.49 7.16
N GLY A 281 0.27 14.75 8.13
CA GLY A 281 1.05 14.00 9.12
C GLY A 281 1.92 12.91 8.47
N ILE A 282 1.36 12.13 7.56
CA ILE A 282 2.10 11.11 6.81
C ILE A 282 3.21 11.76 5.98
N GLY A 283 2.92 12.84 5.25
CA GLY A 283 3.91 13.56 4.46
C GLY A 283 5.09 14.03 5.30
N LYS A 284 4.83 14.64 6.45
CA LYS A 284 5.86 15.06 7.41
C LYS A 284 6.67 13.86 7.96
N SER A 285 6.00 12.73 8.21
CA SER A 285 6.68 11.51 8.66
C SER A 285 7.64 10.97 7.61
N LEU A 286 7.25 10.96 6.33
CA LEU A 286 8.09 10.49 5.22
C LEU A 286 9.36 11.35 4.98
N GLU A 287 9.40 12.55 5.52
CA GLU A 287 10.57 13.44 5.47
C GLU A 287 11.58 13.14 6.59
N GLN A 288 11.17 12.41 7.64
CA GLN A 288 12.04 12.11 8.77
C GLN A 288 13.17 11.15 8.41
N PRO A 289 14.42 11.42 8.84
CA PRO A 289 15.55 10.55 8.56
C PRO A 289 15.34 9.11 9.03
N SER A 290 14.78 8.92 10.22
CA SER A 290 14.50 7.59 10.78
C SER A 290 13.60 6.73 9.89
N LEU A 291 12.57 7.34 9.29
CA LEU A 291 11.67 6.63 8.38
C LEU A 291 12.34 6.37 7.02
N ARG A 292 13.14 7.31 6.51
CA ARG A 292 13.91 7.11 5.28
C ARG A 292 14.92 5.97 5.41
N GLU A 293 15.61 5.89 6.54
CA GLU A 293 16.52 4.77 6.86
C GLU A 293 15.76 3.44 6.94
N ARG A 294 14.59 3.44 7.59
CA ARG A 294 13.73 2.25 7.66
C ARG A 294 13.29 1.78 6.27
N LEU A 295 12.86 2.69 5.41
CA LEU A 295 12.51 2.39 4.02
C LEU A 295 13.70 1.82 3.25
N ALA A 296 14.88 2.43 3.38
CA ALA A 296 16.11 1.99 2.70
C ALA A 296 16.53 0.56 3.10
N VAL A 297 16.38 0.18 4.38
CA VAL A 297 16.65 -1.20 4.86
C VAL A 297 15.83 -2.24 4.08
N PHE A 298 14.59 -1.91 3.71
CA PHE A 298 13.73 -2.79 2.92
C PHE A 298 13.86 -2.59 1.40
N GLY A 299 14.67 -1.62 0.94
CA GLY A 299 14.72 -1.23 -0.47
C GLY A 299 13.42 -0.60 -0.96
N PHE A 300 12.66 -0.01 -0.05
CA PHE A 300 11.46 0.73 -0.37
C PHE A 300 11.80 2.19 -0.67
N GLN A 301 11.06 2.78 -1.59
CA GLN A 301 11.22 4.18 -1.98
C GLN A 301 10.05 5.00 -1.46
N ALA A 302 10.32 6.04 -0.66
CA ALA A 302 9.28 6.93 -0.17
C ALA A 302 8.42 7.46 -1.34
N TRP A 303 7.10 7.41 -1.18
CA TRP A 303 6.15 7.89 -2.17
C TRP A 303 5.15 8.85 -1.52
N ASN A 304 5.60 10.07 -1.31
CA ASN A 304 4.87 11.12 -0.62
C ASN A 304 3.84 11.80 -1.55
N VAL A 305 2.73 11.12 -1.83
CA VAL A 305 1.67 11.64 -2.71
C VAL A 305 0.35 11.82 -1.97
N GLY A 306 -0.48 12.71 -2.49
CA GLY A 306 -1.80 13.00 -1.94
C GLY A 306 -2.91 12.13 -2.54
N PRO A 307 -4.17 12.34 -2.08
CA PRO A 307 -5.33 11.53 -2.47
C PRO A 307 -5.54 11.44 -3.99
N ALA A 308 -5.43 12.57 -4.69
CA ALA A 308 -5.68 12.61 -6.13
C ALA A 308 -4.63 11.83 -6.95
N GLU A 309 -3.37 11.83 -6.52
CA GLU A 309 -2.30 11.09 -7.19
C GLU A 309 -2.37 9.60 -6.87
N LEU A 310 -2.67 9.24 -5.60
CA LEU A 310 -2.93 7.86 -5.22
C LEU A 310 -4.10 7.27 -6.00
N ALA A 311 -5.21 8.02 -6.16
CA ALA A 311 -6.35 7.60 -6.97
C ALA A 311 -5.98 7.40 -8.44
N ARG A 312 -5.17 8.30 -9.03
CA ARG A 312 -4.68 8.16 -10.41
C ARG A 312 -3.80 6.92 -10.58
N ALA A 313 -2.88 6.68 -9.66
CA ALA A 313 -2.03 5.49 -9.68
C ALA A 313 -2.86 4.21 -9.60
N GLN A 314 -3.85 4.16 -8.70
CA GLN A 314 -4.79 3.05 -8.59
C GLN A 314 -5.54 2.81 -9.90
N ALA A 315 -6.10 3.85 -10.52
CA ALA A 315 -6.83 3.73 -11.78
C ALA A 315 -5.94 3.26 -12.93
N THR A 316 -4.72 3.79 -13.04
CA THR A 316 -3.73 3.38 -14.04
C THR A 316 -3.36 1.91 -13.89
N ASP A 317 -3.06 1.47 -12.66
CA ASP A 317 -2.71 0.08 -12.39
C ASP A 317 -3.91 -0.85 -12.60
N THR A 318 -5.12 -0.44 -12.23
CA THR A 318 -6.34 -1.20 -12.49
C THR A 318 -6.50 -1.50 -14.00
N GLN A 319 -6.32 -0.48 -14.85
CA GLN A 319 -6.39 -0.67 -16.31
C GLN A 319 -5.26 -1.57 -16.84
N ARG A 320 -4.03 -1.36 -16.36
CA ARG A 320 -2.87 -2.17 -16.74
C ARG A 320 -3.08 -3.64 -16.37
N PHE A 321 -3.48 -3.91 -15.13
CA PHE A 321 -3.70 -5.27 -14.63
C PHE A 321 -4.87 -5.97 -15.34
N ALA A 322 -5.96 -5.25 -15.67
CA ALA A 322 -7.05 -5.81 -16.45
C ALA A 322 -6.56 -6.44 -17.77
N GLN A 323 -5.73 -5.70 -18.50
CA GLN A 323 -5.19 -6.18 -19.78
C GLN A 323 -4.28 -7.40 -19.63
N VAL A 324 -3.41 -7.40 -18.60
CA VAL A 324 -2.47 -8.49 -18.35
C VAL A 324 -3.21 -9.73 -17.88
N VAL A 325 -4.09 -9.61 -16.91
CA VAL A 325 -4.86 -10.73 -16.34
C VAL A 325 -5.72 -11.39 -17.42
N GLN A 326 -6.39 -10.59 -18.26
CA GLN A 326 -7.19 -11.09 -19.36
C GLN A 326 -6.35 -11.86 -20.40
N ARG A 327 -5.21 -11.29 -20.83
CA ARG A 327 -4.32 -11.92 -21.81
C ARG A 327 -3.70 -13.20 -21.28
N ALA A 328 -3.25 -13.20 -20.05
CA ALA A 328 -2.62 -14.34 -19.39
C ALA A 328 -3.64 -15.36 -18.84
N ARG A 329 -4.94 -15.06 -18.90
CA ARG A 329 -6.03 -15.89 -18.38
C ARG A 329 -5.83 -16.30 -16.93
N ILE A 330 -5.36 -15.36 -16.11
CA ILE A 330 -5.15 -15.57 -14.68
C ILE A 330 -6.51 -15.40 -13.98
N SER A 331 -6.92 -16.38 -13.18
CA SER A 331 -8.15 -16.32 -12.35
C SER A 331 -7.90 -17.05 -11.04
N LEU A 332 -8.58 -16.61 -9.99
CA LEU A 332 -8.58 -17.25 -8.66
C LEU A 332 -9.95 -17.88 -8.32
N ASP A 333 -10.90 -17.85 -9.25
CA ASP A 333 -12.21 -18.53 -9.19
C ASP A 333 -12.26 -19.71 -10.17
#